data_756ca0a6a3513766b0cce497a58b6e93
#
_entry.id   756ca0a6a3513766b0cce497a58b6e93
#
_cell.length_a   1.000
_cell.length_b   1.000
_cell.length_c   1.000
_cell.angle_alpha   90.00
_cell.angle_beta   90.00
_cell.angle_gamma   90.00
#
_symmetry.space_group_name_H-M   'P 1'
#
loop_
_entity.id
_entity.type
_entity.pdbx_description
1 polymer ?
#
loop_
_entity_poly.entity_id
_entity_poly.type
_entity_poly.pdbx_seq_one_letter_code
_entity_poly.pdbx_strand_id
1 'polypeptide(L)'
;MELDDFLYTSAGRGRYACFTGTNRLMFITHRTDKYTELDEVKMVTKGGCTWVQLRMKENLNLEVAKAVAHFTMFDCDTDCACCLDDDLEMAFKAGIHCVHLGKNDMPVSEAWRRIIEKGKEDLFLVGATANTFEDILKADREGASYIGLGPYRYTET
;
A
#
# COMPACT_ATOMS: atom_id res chain seq x y z
N MET A 1 6.66 1.97 -25.36
CA MET A 1 7.41 1.83 -24.10
C MET A 1 6.86 0.56 -23.45
N GLU A 2 7.65 -0.47 -23.42
CA GLU A 2 7.21 -1.76 -22.87
C GLU A 2 7.11 -1.66 -21.35
N LEU A 3 6.27 -2.49 -20.74
CA LEU A 3 6.03 -2.51 -19.27
C LEU A 3 7.35 -2.66 -18.50
N ASP A 4 8.31 -3.39 -19.09
CA ASP A 4 9.63 -3.62 -18.52
C ASP A 4 10.50 -2.36 -18.46
N ASP A 5 10.39 -1.43 -19.43
CA ASP A 5 11.14 -0.17 -19.44
C ASP A 5 10.65 0.78 -18.34
N PHE A 6 9.36 0.72 -18.00
CA PHE A 6 8.78 1.52 -16.93
C PHE A 6 9.18 1.00 -15.54
N LEU A 7 9.33 -0.31 -15.40
CA LEU A 7 9.76 -0.96 -14.14
C LEU A 7 11.21 -0.60 -13.76
N TYR A 8 12.04 -0.23 -14.75
CA TYR A 8 13.46 0.12 -14.54
C TYR A 8 13.72 1.61 -14.35
N THR A 9 12.74 2.48 -14.44
CA THR A 9 12.94 3.89 -14.10
C THR A 9 13.03 4.07 -12.59
N SER A 10 13.88 4.98 -12.12
CA SER A 10 14.04 5.27 -10.69
C SER A 10 12.73 5.59 -9.98
N ALA A 11 11.75 6.15 -10.71
CA ALA A 11 10.40 6.43 -10.23
C ALA A 11 9.49 5.17 -10.18
N GLY A 12 9.79 4.13 -10.94
CA GLY A 12 9.02 2.87 -10.99
C GLY A 12 9.49 1.81 -10.00
N ARG A 13 10.78 1.82 -9.63
CA ARG A 13 11.36 0.76 -8.80
C ARG A 13 10.69 0.57 -7.45
N GLY A 14 10.45 1.66 -6.72
CA GLY A 14 9.83 1.58 -5.39
C GLY A 14 8.35 1.15 -5.41
N ARG A 15 7.65 1.32 -6.52
CA ARG A 15 6.21 1.04 -6.62
C ARG A 15 5.86 -0.41 -6.90
N TYR A 16 6.73 -1.11 -7.62
CA TYR A 16 6.54 -2.52 -8.00
C TYR A 16 7.47 -3.48 -7.26
N ALA A 17 8.32 -2.97 -6.37
CA ALA A 17 9.22 -3.81 -5.59
C ALA A 17 8.49 -4.93 -4.83
N CYS A 18 7.27 -4.66 -4.36
CA CYS A 18 6.41 -5.65 -3.72
C CYS A 18 5.96 -6.79 -4.64
N PHE A 19 6.01 -6.61 -5.99
CA PHE A 19 5.58 -7.62 -6.96
C PHE A 19 6.72 -8.30 -7.71
N THR A 20 7.96 -7.84 -7.58
CA THR A 20 9.13 -8.42 -8.29
C THR A 20 9.61 -9.77 -7.75
N GLY A 21 8.89 -10.39 -6.83
CA GLY A 21 9.21 -11.70 -6.27
C GLY A 21 10.33 -11.73 -5.23
N THR A 22 11.02 -10.62 -5.01
CA THR A 22 12.06 -10.49 -3.97
C THR A 22 11.46 -10.07 -2.62
N ASN A 23 10.29 -9.41 -2.61
CA ASN A 23 9.63 -8.88 -1.43
C ASN A 23 8.36 -9.66 -1.12
N ARG A 24 8.49 -10.67 -0.26
CA ARG A 24 7.40 -11.57 0.13
C ARG A 24 6.79 -11.23 1.48
N LEU A 25 7.26 -10.15 2.13
CA LEU A 25 6.81 -9.74 3.45
C LEU A 25 6.31 -8.30 3.40
N MET A 26 5.03 -8.11 3.70
CA MET A 26 4.43 -6.81 3.96
C MET A 26 4.38 -6.59 5.47
N PHE A 27 4.94 -5.49 5.95
CA PHE A 27 4.76 -5.03 7.33
C PHE A 27 3.60 -4.03 7.38
N ILE A 28 2.64 -4.27 8.28
CA ILE A 28 1.52 -3.37 8.52
C ILE A 28 1.79 -2.61 9.81
N THR A 29 1.82 -1.27 9.76
CA THR A 29 2.08 -0.47 10.95
C THR A 29 0.98 -0.62 12.00
N HIS A 30 1.39 -0.55 13.25
CA HIS A 30 0.50 -0.59 14.40
C HIS A 30 1.06 0.29 15.51
N ARG A 31 0.68 1.57 15.51
CA ARG A 31 1.14 2.54 16.51
C ARG A 31 1.01 1.99 17.93
N THR A 32 2.05 2.18 18.71
CA THR A 32 2.10 1.82 20.14
C THR A 32 2.42 3.06 20.97
N ASP A 33 2.33 2.95 22.27
CA ASP A 33 2.76 4.02 23.19
C ASP A 33 4.26 4.35 23.06
N LYS A 34 5.05 3.42 22.53
CA LYS A 34 6.50 3.52 22.40
C LYS A 34 6.98 3.95 21.01
N TYR A 35 6.26 3.55 19.96
CA TYR A 35 6.69 3.76 18.58
C TYR A 35 5.57 4.37 17.75
N THR A 36 5.92 5.39 16.96
CA THR A 36 5.07 5.95 15.92
C THR A 36 5.13 5.08 14.67
N GLU A 37 4.19 5.26 13.74
CA GLU A 37 4.21 4.55 12.45
C GLU A 37 5.52 4.78 11.69
N LEU A 38 6.07 6.00 11.73
CA LEU A 38 7.34 6.31 11.08
C LEU A 38 8.52 5.61 11.76
N ASP A 39 8.51 5.49 13.09
CA ASP A 39 9.54 4.73 13.83
C ASP A 39 9.50 3.25 13.44
N GLU A 40 8.30 2.67 13.35
CA GLU A 40 8.12 1.29 12.93
C GLU A 40 8.63 1.05 11.51
N VAL A 41 8.26 1.94 10.57
CA VAL A 41 8.72 1.85 9.18
C VAL A 41 10.25 1.92 9.10
N LYS A 42 10.89 2.85 9.84
CA LYS A 42 12.36 2.94 9.89
C LYS A 42 13.02 1.68 10.46
N MET A 43 12.42 1.08 11.48
CA MET A 43 12.97 -0.15 12.07
C MET A 43 12.87 -1.34 11.13
N VAL A 44 11.69 -1.55 10.50
CA VAL A 44 11.49 -2.72 9.65
C VAL A 44 12.25 -2.63 8.33
N THR A 45 12.38 -1.44 7.75
CA THR A 45 13.19 -1.23 6.54
C THR A 45 14.67 -1.43 6.80
N LYS A 46 15.18 -0.99 7.96
CA LYS A 46 16.54 -1.31 8.40
C LYS A 46 16.75 -2.82 8.59
N GLY A 47 15.70 -3.57 8.93
CA GLY A 47 15.70 -5.03 8.99
C GLY A 47 15.56 -5.72 7.63
N GLY A 48 15.46 -4.95 6.52
CA GLY A 48 15.36 -5.48 5.16
C GLY A 48 13.92 -5.65 4.65
N CYS A 49 12.91 -5.15 5.36
CA CYS A 49 11.54 -5.11 4.84
C CYS A 49 11.45 -4.05 3.75
N THR A 50 10.87 -4.42 2.61
CA THR A 50 10.78 -3.54 1.43
C THR A 50 9.33 -3.31 0.98
N TRP A 51 8.36 -3.72 1.79
CA TRP A 51 6.95 -3.44 1.56
C TRP A 51 6.26 -3.12 2.89
N VAL A 52 5.77 -1.89 3.03
CA VAL A 52 5.07 -1.44 4.23
C VAL A 52 3.66 -0.98 3.88
N GLN A 53 2.71 -1.31 4.74
CA GLN A 53 1.35 -0.78 4.71
C GLN A 53 1.17 0.17 5.90
N LEU A 54 1.02 1.45 5.60
CA LEU A 54 0.75 2.48 6.60
C LEU A 54 -0.71 2.41 7.01
N ARG A 55 -0.96 1.97 8.22
CA ARG A 55 -2.29 1.85 8.82
C ARG A 55 -2.43 2.77 10.01
N MET A 56 -3.40 3.69 9.94
CA MET A 56 -3.66 4.72 10.94
C MET A 56 -5.13 4.65 11.36
N LYS A 57 -5.51 3.69 12.22
CA LYS A 57 -6.92 3.41 12.57
C LYS A 57 -7.66 4.58 13.23
N GLU A 58 -7.03 5.27 14.16
CA GLU A 58 -7.74 6.23 15.03
C GLU A 58 -7.37 7.69 14.76
N ASN A 59 -6.25 7.93 14.09
CA ASN A 59 -5.72 9.27 13.84
C ASN A 59 -5.16 9.37 12.43
N LEU A 60 -6.05 9.38 11.46
CA LEU A 60 -5.66 9.62 10.07
C LEU A 60 -4.95 10.97 9.99
N ASN A 61 -3.65 10.98 9.73
CA ASN A 61 -2.81 12.16 9.79
C ASN A 61 -2.00 12.32 8.51
N LEU A 62 -2.31 13.37 7.73
CA LEU A 62 -1.65 13.64 6.46
C LEU A 62 -0.15 13.90 6.61
N GLU A 63 0.29 14.55 7.69
CA GLU A 63 1.72 14.83 7.89
C GLU A 63 2.50 13.55 8.21
N VAL A 64 1.90 12.60 8.94
CA VAL A 64 2.48 11.26 9.15
C VAL A 64 2.56 10.51 7.81
N ALA A 65 1.48 10.53 7.02
CA ALA A 65 1.46 9.88 5.71
C ALA A 65 2.53 10.45 4.77
N LYS A 66 2.68 11.77 4.71
CA LYS A 66 3.75 12.43 3.93
C LYS A 66 5.15 12.10 4.44
N ALA A 67 5.35 12.05 5.76
CA ALA A 67 6.65 11.73 6.34
C ALA A 67 7.07 10.28 6.03
N VAL A 68 6.13 9.33 6.11
CA VAL A 68 6.38 7.94 5.73
C VAL A 68 6.62 7.82 4.22
N ALA A 69 5.80 8.48 3.39
CA ALA A 69 6.01 8.50 1.94
C ALA A 69 7.38 9.06 1.56
N HIS A 70 7.77 10.19 2.16
CA HIS A 70 9.09 10.78 1.93
C HIS A 70 10.22 9.84 2.34
N PHE A 71 10.12 9.26 3.54
CA PHE A 71 11.15 8.35 4.04
C PHE A 71 11.31 7.13 3.12
N THR A 72 10.22 6.46 2.75
CA THR A 72 10.27 5.26 1.91
C THR A 72 10.76 5.53 0.48
N MET A 73 10.56 6.75 0.00
CA MET A 73 10.91 7.15 -1.36
C MET A 73 12.34 7.67 -1.49
N PHE A 74 12.85 8.38 -0.47
CA PHE A 74 14.09 9.16 -0.57
C PHE A 74 15.16 8.83 0.48
N ASP A 75 14.74 8.44 1.68
CA ASP A 75 15.67 8.31 2.82
C ASP A 75 15.92 6.83 3.20
N CYS A 76 15.19 5.90 2.59
CA CYS A 76 15.36 4.48 2.85
C CYS A 76 16.50 3.91 2.01
N ASP A 77 17.42 3.16 2.64
CA ASP A 77 18.55 2.50 1.95
C ASP A 77 18.07 1.36 1.01
N THR A 78 16.81 0.96 1.10
CA THR A 78 16.20 -0.07 0.28
C THR A 78 15.06 0.49 -0.55
N ASP A 79 14.82 -0.06 -1.74
CA ASP A 79 13.62 0.25 -2.53
C ASP A 79 12.39 -0.24 -1.78
N CYS A 80 11.77 0.61 -0.96
CA CYS A 80 10.62 0.26 -0.14
C CYS A 80 9.31 0.77 -0.75
N ALA A 81 8.41 -0.14 -1.04
CA ALA A 81 7.04 0.20 -1.44
C ALA A 81 6.21 0.62 -0.22
N CYS A 82 5.51 1.73 -0.32
CA CYS A 82 4.55 2.20 0.68
C CYS A 82 3.13 2.08 0.15
N CYS A 83 2.26 1.42 0.90
CA CYS A 83 0.82 1.34 0.70
C CYS A 83 0.11 2.07 1.83
N LEU A 84 -0.95 2.81 1.53
CA LEU A 84 -1.82 3.39 2.54
C LEU A 84 -3.06 2.52 2.74
N ASP A 85 -3.45 2.32 4.00
CA ASP A 85 -4.68 1.60 4.34
C ASP A 85 -5.90 2.52 4.23
N ASP A 86 -7.01 2.02 3.69
CA ASP A 86 -8.37 2.54 3.69
C ASP A 86 -8.64 3.82 2.87
N ASP A 87 -7.73 4.81 2.78
CA ASP A 87 -8.05 6.15 2.26
C ASP A 87 -7.29 6.54 0.98
N LEU A 88 -7.97 6.40 -0.16
CA LEU A 88 -7.42 6.78 -1.48
C LEU A 88 -7.14 8.29 -1.61
N GLU A 89 -7.98 9.16 -1.03
CA GLU A 89 -7.80 10.61 -1.15
C GLU A 89 -6.58 11.07 -0.34
N MET A 90 -6.35 10.44 0.81
CA MET A 90 -5.12 10.68 1.57
C MET A 90 -3.89 10.14 0.83
N ALA A 91 -3.98 8.98 0.19
CA ALA A 91 -2.89 8.44 -0.63
C ALA A 91 -2.49 9.43 -1.73
N PHE A 92 -3.46 10.04 -2.44
CA PHE A 92 -3.19 11.09 -3.41
C PHE A 92 -2.47 12.30 -2.80
N LYS A 93 -2.95 12.79 -1.64
CA LYS A 93 -2.38 13.97 -0.97
C LYS A 93 -0.99 13.73 -0.40
N ALA A 94 -0.70 12.50 0.02
CA ALA A 94 0.59 12.11 0.56
C ALA A 94 1.62 11.70 -0.51
N GLY A 95 1.19 11.53 -1.77
CA GLY A 95 2.04 11.04 -2.84
C GLY A 95 2.32 9.53 -2.76
N ILE A 96 1.48 8.78 -2.05
CA ILE A 96 1.52 7.32 -1.99
C ILE A 96 0.73 6.76 -3.17
N HIS A 97 1.29 5.81 -3.90
CA HIS A 97 0.69 5.25 -5.12
C HIS A 97 0.20 3.80 -4.95
N CYS A 98 -0.04 3.39 -3.74
CA CYS A 98 -0.67 2.12 -3.39
C CYS A 98 -1.71 2.36 -2.30
N VAL A 99 -2.90 1.82 -2.47
CA VAL A 99 -3.94 1.82 -1.45
C VAL A 99 -4.44 0.40 -1.22
N HIS A 100 -4.67 0.04 0.05
CA HIS A 100 -5.32 -1.21 0.42
C HIS A 100 -6.71 -0.92 0.97
N LEU A 101 -7.72 -1.55 0.40
CA LEU A 101 -9.13 -1.32 0.73
C LEU A 101 -9.71 -2.53 1.46
N GLY A 102 -10.26 -2.27 2.62
CA GLY A 102 -11.04 -3.25 3.38
C GLY A 102 -12.43 -3.46 2.79
N LYS A 103 -13.15 -4.44 3.32
CA LYS A 103 -14.49 -4.82 2.80
C LYS A 103 -15.56 -3.73 2.96
N ASN A 104 -15.38 -2.84 3.93
CA ASN A 104 -16.32 -1.74 4.23
C ASN A 104 -15.88 -0.40 3.66
N ASP A 105 -14.73 -0.37 2.98
CA ASP A 105 -14.20 0.83 2.37
C ASP A 105 -14.76 1.04 0.95
N MET A 106 -14.18 1.98 0.24
CA MET A 106 -14.52 2.23 -1.15
C MET A 106 -14.34 0.97 -2.01
N PRO A 107 -15.29 0.62 -2.89
CA PRO A 107 -15.09 -0.48 -3.84
C PRO A 107 -13.85 -0.28 -4.72
N VAL A 108 -13.14 -1.36 -5.03
CA VAL A 108 -11.94 -1.33 -5.89
C VAL A 108 -12.24 -0.68 -7.24
N SER A 109 -13.38 -1.00 -7.85
CA SER A 109 -13.83 -0.40 -9.12
C SER A 109 -14.00 1.13 -9.03
N GLU A 110 -14.52 1.64 -7.91
CA GLU A 110 -14.65 3.07 -7.67
C GLU A 110 -13.28 3.74 -7.44
N ALA A 111 -12.37 3.05 -6.73
CA ALA A 111 -10.99 3.53 -6.57
C ALA A 111 -10.30 3.68 -7.94
N TRP A 112 -10.41 2.68 -8.81
CA TRP A 112 -9.86 2.74 -10.16
C TRP A 112 -10.48 3.86 -10.99
N ARG A 113 -11.81 4.06 -10.91
CA ARG A 113 -12.45 5.18 -11.59
C ARG A 113 -11.81 6.52 -11.22
N ARG A 114 -11.60 6.78 -9.92
CA ARG A 114 -10.97 8.01 -9.42
C ARG A 114 -9.50 8.13 -9.79
N ILE A 115 -8.76 7.01 -9.80
CA ILE A 115 -7.36 6.98 -10.23
C ILE A 115 -7.24 7.35 -11.71
N ILE A 116 -8.10 6.78 -12.57
CA ILE A 116 -8.16 7.07 -14.01
C ILE A 116 -8.55 8.54 -14.25
N GLU A 117 -9.54 9.08 -13.54
CA GLU A 117 -9.92 10.49 -13.64
C GLU A 117 -8.77 11.46 -13.32
N LYS A 118 -7.80 11.02 -12.53
CA LYS A 118 -6.58 11.77 -12.22
C LYS A 118 -5.41 11.47 -13.18
N GLY A 119 -5.58 10.59 -14.16
CA GLY A 119 -4.53 10.16 -15.09
C GLY A 119 -3.35 9.49 -14.39
N LYS A 120 -3.64 8.64 -13.39
CA LYS A 120 -2.62 7.99 -12.54
C LYS A 120 -2.66 6.46 -12.59
N GLU A 121 -3.38 5.88 -13.54
CA GLU A 121 -3.58 4.43 -13.68
C GLU A 121 -2.27 3.65 -13.78
N ASP A 122 -1.29 4.20 -14.50
CA ASP A 122 0.03 3.56 -14.66
C ASP A 122 0.91 3.63 -13.39
N LEU A 123 0.48 4.39 -12.39
CA LEU A 123 1.26 4.63 -11.18
C LEU A 123 0.72 3.91 -9.96
N PHE A 124 -0.57 3.56 -9.96
CA PHE A 124 -1.26 3.08 -8.77
C PHE A 124 -1.38 1.56 -8.71
N LEU A 125 -1.41 1.08 -7.46
CA LEU A 125 -1.81 -0.27 -7.11
C LEU A 125 -3.00 -0.19 -6.15
N VAL A 126 -3.97 -1.07 -6.33
CA VAL A 126 -5.13 -1.17 -5.44
C VAL A 126 -5.20 -2.58 -4.88
N GLY A 127 -4.92 -2.72 -3.60
CA GLY A 127 -5.11 -3.97 -2.85
C GLY A 127 -6.52 -4.07 -2.30
N ALA A 128 -7.00 -5.29 -2.08
CA ALA A 128 -8.31 -5.54 -1.48
C ALA A 128 -8.25 -6.65 -0.44
N THR A 129 -9.01 -6.50 0.66
CA THR A 129 -9.20 -7.55 1.64
C THR A 129 -10.24 -8.58 1.14
N ALA A 130 -9.93 -9.86 1.25
CA ALA A 130 -10.84 -10.96 1.00
C ALA A 130 -10.84 -11.96 2.16
N ASN A 131 -12.01 -12.42 2.57
CA ASN A 131 -12.17 -13.43 3.61
C ASN A 131 -12.80 -14.72 3.07
N THR A 132 -13.47 -14.64 1.93
CA THR A 132 -14.14 -15.76 1.25
C THR A 132 -13.69 -15.85 -0.20
N PHE A 133 -14.02 -16.97 -0.84
CA PHE A 133 -13.76 -17.14 -2.27
C PHE A 133 -14.56 -16.17 -3.13
N GLU A 134 -15.77 -15.84 -2.72
CA GLU A 134 -16.61 -14.83 -3.37
C GLU A 134 -15.99 -13.45 -3.31
N ASP A 135 -15.37 -13.09 -2.17
CA ASP A 135 -14.63 -11.83 -2.04
C ASP A 135 -13.44 -11.78 -3.00
N ILE A 136 -12.70 -12.89 -3.15
CA ILE A 136 -11.58 -13.00 -4.11
C ILE A 136 -12.08 -12.75 -5.53
N LEU A 137 -13.14 -13.46 -5.95
CA LEU A 137 -13.72 -13.30 -7.28
C LEU A 137 -14.25 -11.88 -7.53
N LYS A 138 -14.79 -11.23 -6.49
CA LYS A 138 -15.24 -9.84 -6.58
C LYS A 138 -14.06 -8.91 -6.77
N ALA A 139 -13.03 -9.02 -5.94
CA ALA A 139 -11.83 -8.18 -6.01
C ALA A 139 -11.12 -8.33 -7.37
N ASP A 140 -11.01 -9.55 -7.90
CA ASP A 140 -10.45 -9.83 -9.23
C ASP A 140 -11.26 -9.13 -10.33
N ARG A 141 -12.58 -9.30 -10.35
CA ARG A 141 -13.46 -8.63 -11.34
C ARG A 141 -13.40 -7.10 -11.26
N GLU A 142 -13.17 -6.54 -10.07
CA GLU A 142 -13.04 -5.10 -9.87
C GLU A 142 -11.63 -4.58 -10.18
N GLY A 143 -10.68 -5.46 -10.51
CA GLY A 143 -9.33 -5.13 -10.93
C GLY A 143 -8.35 -4.90 -9.78
N ALA A 144 -8.51 -5.58 -8.63
CA ALA A 144 -7.53 -5.51 -7.54
C ALA A 144 -6.16 -5.98 -8.03
N SER A 145 -5.12 -5.22 -7.71
CA SER A 145 -3.73 -5.53 -8.05
C SER A 145 -3.17 -6.67 -7.19
N TYR A 146 -3.67 -6.82 -5.97
CA TYR A 146 -3.37 -7.91 -5.06
C TYR A 146 -4.50 -8.07 -4.03
N ILE A 147 -4.49 -9.21 -3.34
CA ILE A 147 -5.50 -9.57 -2.35
C ILE A 147 -4.84 -9.88 -1.02
N GLY A 148 -5.30 -9.22 0.05
CA GLY A 148 -5.03 -9.59 1.43
C GLY A 148 -6.04 -10.65 1.87
N LEU A 149 -5.62 -11.92 1.92
CA LEU A 149 -6.48 -13.02 2.34
C LEU A 149 -6.32 -13.27 3.84
N GLY A 150 -7.39 -13.09 4.57
CA GLY A 150 -7.36 -13.37 6.01
C GLY A 150 -8.39 -12.58 6.80
N PRO A 151 -8.36 -12.67 8.13
CA PRO A 151 -7.41 -13.45 8.93
C PRO A 151 -7.65 -14.97 8.84
N TYR A 152 -6.58 -15.76 8.97
CA TYR A 152 -6.66 -17.22 9.03
C TYR A 152 -7.44 -17.73 10.26
N ARG A 153 -7.41 -16.94 11.35
CA ARG A 153 -8.19 -17.16 12.57
C ARG A 153 -8.85 -15.86 12.98
N TYR A 154 -9.92 -15.95 13.75
CA TYR A 154 -10.57 -14.77 14.35
C TYR A 154 -9.53 -13.89 15.07
N THR A 155 -9.59 -12.58 14.83
CA THR A 155 -8.81 -11.55 15.52
C THR A 155 -9.75 -10.44 15.96
N GLU A 156 -9.43 -9.78 17.06
CA GLU A 156 -10.20 -8.63 17.58
C GLU A 156 -9.80 -7.28 16.90
N THR A 157 -8.96 -7.35 15.87
CA THR A 157 -8.43 -6.15 15.16
C THR A 157 -9.23 -5.85 13.91
#